data_af6c83b567277061441a63c84956acbe
#
_entry.id   af6c83b567277061441a63c84956acbe
#
_cell.length_a   1.000
_cell.length_b   1.000
_cell.length_c   1.000
_cell.angle_alpha   90.00
_cell.angle_beta   90.00
_cell.angle_gamma   90.00
#
_symmetry.space_group_name_H-M   'P 1'
#
loop_
_entity.id
_entity.type
_entity.pdbx_description
1 polymer ?
#
loop_
_entity_poly.entity_id
_entity_poly.type
_entity_poly.pdbx_seq_one_letter_code
_entity_poly.pdbx_strand_id
1 'polypeptide(L)'
;MKTTKSISTLTGLFTYFLLATAWNHIDSLYIPLKQNIADGNLSLAIMLGIELLSLIALGTCVINIVININKKCFFIKQNYISFYIMGISLYLPVLAYAIFGFMGQECQEIDHALYLCGGTLLFILAEVFRYGYHLKEEQELTI
;
A
#
# COMPACT_ATOMS: atom_id res chain seq x y z
N MET A 1 -21.39 11.10 21.36
CA MET A 1 -22.00 10.51 20.15
C MET A 1 -21.81 11.33 18.86
N LYS A 2 -21.57 12.63 18.88
CA LYS A 2 -21.27 13.45 17.68
C LYS A 2 -19.85 13.24 17.11
N THR A 3 -18.86 12.96 17.93
CA THR A 3 -17.45 12.78 17.51
C THR A 3 -17.21 11.52 16.66
N THR A 4 -17.92 10.44 16.93
CA THR A 4 -17.79 9.18 16.17
C THR A 4 -18.32 9.28 14.73
N LYS A 5 -19.37 10.07 14.50
CA LYS A 5 -19.89 10.32 13.14
C LYS A 5 -18.92 11.16 12.29
N SER A 6 -18.25 12.14 12.91
CA SER A 6 -17.27 13.00 12.23
C SER A 6 -16.02 12.23 11.78
N ILE A 7 -15.51 11.31 12.60
CA ILE A 7 -14.36 10.47 12.26
C ILE A 7 -14.71 9.52 11.11
N SER A 8 -15.90 8.91 11.12
CA SER A 8 -16.38 8.02 10.07
C SER A 8 -16.56 8.73 8.71
N THR A 9 -17.01 9.98 8.71
CA THR A 9 -17.12 10.77 7.47
C THR A 9 -15.77 11.21 6.94
N LEU A 10 -14.84 11.61 7.81
CA LEU A 10 -13.49 12.03 7.41
C LEU A 10 -12.69 10.84 6.83
N THR A 11 -12.75 9.67 7.47
CA THR A 11 -12.12 8.44 6.96
C THR A 11 -12.74 8.02 5.63
N GLY A 12 -14.05 8.15 5.45
CA GLY A 12 -14.73 7.84 4.20
C GLY A 12 -14.30 8.76 3.05
N LEU A 13 -14.22 10.07 3.28
CA LEU A 13 -13.75 11.04 2.30
C LEU A 13 -12.29 10.81 1.91
N PHE A 14 -11.42 10.55 2.90
CA PHE A 14 -10.00 10.27 2.64
C PHE A 14 -9.81 8.98 1.84
N THR A 15 -10.57 7.94 2.16
CA THR A 15 -10.53 6.67 1.42
C THR A 15 -11.03 6.85 -0.02
N TYR A 16 -12.09 7.62 -0.22
CA TYR A 16 -12.59 7.93 -1.56
C TYR A 16 -11.53 8.67 -2.40
N PHE A 17 -10.87 9.67 -1.82
CA PHE A 17 -9.80 10.40 -2.49
C PHE A 17 -8.62 9.50 -2.86
N LEU A 18 -8.17 8.64 -1.94
CA LEU A 18 -7.10 7.67 -2.20
C LEU A 18 -7.47 6.67 -3.29
N LEU A 19 -8.71 6.17 -3.30
CA LEU A 19 -9.16 5.23 -4.32
C LEU A 19 -9.30 5.92 -5.69
N ALA A 20 -9.75 7.17 -5.75
CA ALA A 20 -9.85 7.93 -6.99
C ALA A 20 -8.46 8.22 -7.59
N THR A 21 -7.48 8.60 -6.75
CA THR A 21 -6.09 8.80 -7.21
C THR A 21 -5.44 7.49 -7.66
N ALA A 22 -5.68 6.40 -6.93
CA ALA A 22 -5.19 5.07 -7.30
C ALA A 22 -5.81 4.60 -8.63
N TRP A 23 -7.08 4.86 -8.86
CA TRP A 23 -7.77 4.51 -10.11
C TRP A 23 -7.14 5.22 -11.31
N ASN A 24 -6.93 6.53 -11.21
CA ASN A 24 -6.28 7.31 -12.28
C ASN A 24 -4.85 6.80 -12.55
N HIS A 25 -4.15 6.35 -11.51
CA HIS A 25 -2.79 5.82 -11.65
C HIS A 25 -2.79 4.42 -12.28
N ILE A 26 -3.79 3.58 -12.01
CA ILE A 26 -3.97 2.27 -12.64
C ILE A 26 -4.13 2.44 -14.15
N ASP A 27 -4.95 3.37 -14.60
CA ASP A 27 -5.14 3.62 -16.04
C ASP A 27 -3.84 4.08 -16.72
N SER A 28 -3.05 4.92 -16.05
CA SER A 28 -1.75 5.40 -16.56
C SER A 28 -0.70 4.28 -16.69
N LEU A 29 -0.82 3.19 -15.92
CA LEU A 29 0.07 2.04 -15.99
C LEU A 29 -0.44 0.95 -16.93
N TYR A 30 -1.75 0.75 -16.99
CA TYR A 30 -2.35 -0.34 -17.77
C TYR A 30 -2.16 -0.16 -19.28
N ILE A 31 -2.29 1.07 -19.80
CA ILE A 31 -2.13 1.35 -21.22
C ILE A 31 -0.70 1.08 -21.70
N PRO A 32 0.36 1.62 -21.04
CA PRO A 32 1.74 1.30 -21.39
C PRO A 32 2.08 -0.17 -21.22
N LEU A 33 1.54 -0.85 -20.18
CA LEU A 33 1.74 -2.28 -19.97
C LEU A 33 1.27 -3.08 -21.19
N LYS A 34 0.06 -2.80 -21.67
CA LYS A 34 -0.52 -3.48 -22.83
C LYS A 34 0.29 -3.24 -24.10
N GLN A 35 0.77 -2.00 -24.32
CA GLN A 35 1.62 -1.66 -25.46
C GLN A 35 2.96 -2.38 -25.41
N ASN A 36 3.65 -2.37 -24.26
CA ASN A 36 4.96 -3.04 -24.13
C ASN A 36 4.87 -4.55 -24.29
N ILE A 37 3.76 -5.19 -23.89
CA ILE A 37 3.51 -6.61 -24.19
C ILE A 37 3.36 -6.83 -25.70
N ALA A 38 2.63 -5.96 -26.38
CA ALA A 38 2.42 -6.07 -27.83
C ALA A 38 3.72 -5.83 -28.62
N ASP A 39 4.58 -4.93 -28.15
CA ASP A 39 5.87 -4.58 -28.78
C ASP A 39 7.00 -5.57 -28.42
N GLY A 40 6.74 -6.55 -27.57
CA GLY A 40 7.72 -7.57 -27.16
C GLY A 40 8.74 -7.06 -26.11
N ASN A 41 8.54 -5.88 -25.53
CA ASN A 41 9.37 -5.31 -24.46
C ASN A 41 9.04 -5.94 -23.10
N LEU A 42 9.46 -7.19 -22.93
CA LEU A 42 9.09 -8.03 -21.78
C LEU A 42 9.59 -7.45 -20.46
N SER A 43 10.79 -6.85 -20.42
CA SER A 43 11.37 -6.26 -19.21
C SER A 43 10.53 -5.10 -18.67
N LEU A 44 10.16 -4.19 -19.55
CA LEU A 44 9.34 -3.03 -19.19
C LEU A 44 7.91 -3.46 -18.80
N ALA A 45 7.37 -4.45 -19.48
CA ALA A 45 6.07 -5.03 -19.14
C ALA A 45 6.07 -5.67 -17.74
N ILE A 46 7.14 -6.39 -17.36
CA ILE A 46 7.27 -6.97 -16.01
C ILE A 46 7.33 -5.87 -14.95
N MET A 47 8.10 -4.80 -15.16
CA MET A 47 8.21 -3.68 -14.22
C MET A 47 6.85 -3.02 -13.98
N LEU A 48 6.14 -2.65 -15.06
CA LEU A 48 4.81 -2.06 -14.97
C LEU A 48 3.80 -3.01 -14.32
N GLY A 49 3.94 -4.32 -14.56
CA GLY A 49 3.13 -5.35 -13.91
C GLY A 49 3.35 -5.41 -12.40
N ILE A 50 4.59 -5.32 -11.94
CA ILE A 50 4.93 -5.27 -10.51
C ILE A 50 4.34 -4.02 -9.86
N GLU A 51 4.45 -2.86 -10.50
CA GLU A 51 3.89 -1.61 -10.01
C GLU A 51 2.36 -1.67 -9.90
N LEU A 52 1.68 -2.21 -10.91
CA LEU A 52 0.23 -2.41 -10.91
C LEU A 52 -0.21 -3.34 -9.77
N LEU A 53 0.48 -4.47 -9.57
CA LEU A 53 0.19 -5.41 -8.48
C LEU A 53 0.39 -4.75 -7.11
N SER A 54 1.44 -3.94 -6.97
CA SER A 54 1.72 -3.19 -5.73
C SER A 54 0.60 -2.21 -5.41
N LEU A 55 0.06 -1.49 -6.41
CA LEU A 55 -1.07 -0.58 -6.21
C LEU A 55 -2.36 -1.31 -5.80
N ILE A 56 -2.64 -2.45 -6.40
CA ILE A 56 -3.80 -3.28 -6.04
C ILE A 56 -3.66 -3.76 -4.59
N ALA A 57 -2.48 -4.23 -4.19
CA ALA A 57 -2.21 -4.66 -2.82
C ALA A 57 -2.37 -3.52 -1.81
N LEU A 58 -1.84 -2.32 -2.13
CA LEU A 58 -2.04 -1.12 -1.31
C LEU A 58 -3.53 -0.79 -1.14
N GLY A 59 -4.28 -0.75 -2.24
CA GLY A 59 -5.71 -0.43 -2.22
C GLY A 59 -6.52 -1.41 -1.37
N THR A 60 -6.27 -2.72 -1.51
CA THR A 60 -6.96 -3.76 -0.73
C THR A 60 -6.63 -3.67 0.76
N CYS A 61 -5.38 -3.40 1.13
CA CYS A 61 -4.97 -3.22 2.53
C CYS A 61 -5.60 -1.97 3.15
N VAL A 62 -5.65 -0.85 2.43
CA VAL A 62 -6.32 0.37 2.90
C VAL A 62 -7.80 0.12 3.18
N ILE A 63 -8.50 -0.55 2.26
CA ILE A 63 -9.92 -0.91 2.43
C ILE A 63 -10.11 -1.76 3.69
N ASN A 64 -9.27 -2.78 3.89
CA ASN A 64 -9.35 -3.64 5.07
C ASN A 64 -9.15 -2.86 6.38
N ILE A 65 -8.14 -1.98 6.44
CA ILE A 65 -7.89 -1.14 7.61
C ILE A 65 -9.10 -0.24 7.90
N VAL A 66 -9.66 0.41 6.87
CA VAL A 66 -10.82 1.30 7.05
C VAL A 66 -12.05 0.53 7.54
N ILE A 67 -12.31 -0.67 7.02
CA ILE A 67 -13.41 -1.52 7.50
C ILE A 67 -13.22 -1.86 8.98
N ASN A 68 -12.00 -2.23 9.39
CA ASN A 68 -11.70 -2.58 10.78
C ASN A 68 -11.80 -1.37 11.72
N ILE A 69 -11.36 -0.19 11.30
CA ILE A 69 -11.51 1.06 12.04
C ILE A 69 -13.00 1.39 12.25
N ASN A 70 -13.81 1.26 11.20
CA ASN A 70 -15.26 1.51 11.30
C ASN A 70 -15.96 0.54 12.27
N LYS A 71 -15.45 -0.69 12.40
CA LYS A 71 -15.90 -1.68 13.40
C LYS A 71 -15.33 -1.42 14.80
N LYS A 72 -14.58 -0.32 15.02
CA LYS A 72 -13.86 0.01 16.25
C LYS A 72 -12.79 -1.02 16.66
N CYS A 73 -12.34 -1.82 15.73
CA CYS A 73 -11.29 -2.81 15.92
C CYS A 73 -9.94 -2.23 15.45
N PHE A 74 -9.32 -1.37 16.27
CA PHE A 74 -8.06 -0.70 15.91
C PHE A 74 -6.86 -1.64 16.03
N PHE A 75 -6.67 -2.22 17.21
CA PHE A 75 -5.54 -3.08 17.51
C PHE A 75 -5.91 -4.54 17.33
N ILE A 76 -5.92 -4.98 16.08
CA ILE A 76 -6.13 -6.37 15.68
C ILE A 76 -4.98 -6.83 14.79
N LYS A 77 -4.74 -8.13 14.80
CA LYS A 77 -3.69 -8.77 13.99
C LYS A 77 -3.72 -8.38 12.52
N GLN A 78 -4.90 -8.29 11.93
CA GLN A 78 -5.08 -7.96 10.52
C GLN A 78 -4.57 -6.56 10.15
N ASN A 79 -4.70 -5.57 11.05
CA ASN A 79 -4.30 -4.20 10.75
C ASN A 79 -2.77 -4.07 10.67
N TYR A 80 -2.02 -4.61 11.62
CA TYR A 80 -0.56 -4.52 11.54
C TYR A 80 0.01 -5.34 10.38
N ILE A 81 -0.59 -6.49 10.03
CA ILE A 81 -0.22 -7.27 8.84
C ILE A 81 -0.49 -6.46 7.58
N SER A 82 -1.64 -5.77 7.49
CA SER A 82 -1.94 -4.90 6.36
C SER A 82 -0.90 -3.79 6.18
N PHE A 83 -0.44 -3.15 7.26
CA PHE A 83 0.63 -2.16 7.19
C PHE A 83 1.96 -2.75 6.71
N TYR A 84 2.32 -3.98 7.12
CA TYR A 84 3.50 -4.66 6.59
C TYR A 84 3.38 -4.93 5.10
N ILE A 85 2.24 -5.45 4.64
CA ILE A 85 2.00 -5.71 3.22
C ILE A 85 2.09 -4.42 2.41
N MET A 86 1.51 -3.33 2.90
CA MET A 86 1.60 -2.01 2.26
C MET A 86 3.05 -1.52 2.16
N GLY A 87 3.84 -1.67 3.24
CA GLY A 87 5.27 -1.33 3.24
C GLY A 87 6.04 -2.12 2.19
N ILE A 88 5.88 -3.44 2.16
CA ILE A 88 6.51 -4.32 1.16
C ILE A 88 6.08 -3.92 -0.26
N SER A 89 4.80 -3.63 -0.47
CA SER A 89 4.28 -3.22 -1.78
C SER A 89 4.92 -1.94 -2.31
N LEU A 90 5.32 -1.01 -1.45
CA LEU A 90 6.07 0.19 -1.86
C LEU A 90 7.54 -0.12 -2.19
N TYR A 91 8.16 -1.09 -1.53
CA TYR A 91 9.54 -1.46 -1.81
C TYR A 91 9.71 -2.29 -3.09
N LEU A 92 8.71 -3.10 -3.47
CA LEU A 92 8.78 -3.98 -4.63
C LEU A 92 9.07 -3.26 -5.95
N PRO A 93 8.38 -2.15 -6.32
CA PRO A 93 8.73 -1.39 -7.53
C PRO A 93 10.16 -0.87 -7.49
N VAL A 94 10.61 -0.31 -6.37
CA VAL A 94 11.98 0.22 -6.24
C VAL A 94 13.02 -0.87 -6.47
N LEU A 95 12.83 -2.06 -5.90
CA LEU A 95 13.69 -3.21 -6.12
C LEU A 95 13.69 -3.66 -7.59
N ALA A 96 12.51 -3.72 -8.21
CA ALA A 96 12.41 -4.07 -9.62
C ALA A 96 13.18 -3.08 -10.51
N TYR A 97 12.99 -1.78 -10.30
CA TYR A 97 13.72 -0.74 -11.04
C TYR A 97 15.25 -0.82 -10.82
N ALA A 98 15.68 -1.08 -9.60
CA ALA A 98 17.11 -1.24 -9.30
C ALA A 98 17.71 -2.44 -10.08
N ILE A 99 17.02 -3.59 -10.08
CA ILE A 99 17.49 -4.80 -10.78
C ILE A 99 17.55 -4.56 -12.30
N PHE A 100 16.51 -3.99 -12.90
CA PHE A 100 16.47 -3.74 -14.33
C PHE A 100 17.45 -2.64 -14.75
N GLY A 101 17.67 -1.62 -13.91
CA GLY A 101 18.69 -0.59 -14.12
C GLY A 101 20.11 -1.19 -14.15
N PHE A 102 20.42 -2.14 -13.26
CA PHE A 102 21.67 -2.89 -13.29
C PHE A 102 21.84 -3.72 -14.58
N MET A 103 20.76 -4.16 -15.19
CA MET A 103 20.79 -4.88 -16.47
C MET A 103 20.92 -3.96 -17.68
N GLY A 104 21.11 -2.63 -17.49
CA GLY A 104 21.27 -1.66 -18.55
C GLY A 104 20.00 -1.32 -19.32
N GLN A 105 18.84 -1.58 -18.74
CA GLN A 105 17.56 -1.21 -19.32
C GLN A 105 17.26 0.27 -19.00
N GLU A 106 16.80 1.02 -20.01
CA GLU A 106 16.29 2.37 -19.78
C GLU A 106 14.98 2.27 -18.98
N CYS A 107 15.04 2.70 -17.71
CA CYS A 107 13.91 2.69 -16.81
C CYS A 107 13.35 4.10 -16.67
N GLN A 108 12.05 4.22 -16.60
CA GLN A 108 11.39 5.48 -16.28
C GLN A 108 11.82 5.96 -14.89
N GLU A 109 12.17 7.22 -14.72
CA GLU A 109 12.56 7.76 -13.41
C GLU A 109 11.36 7.70 -12.45
N ILE A 110 11.50 6.91 -11.38
CA ILE A 110 10.57 6.91 -10.26
C ILE A 110 11.18 7.75 -9.14
N ASP A 111 10.35 8.45 -8.39
CA ASP A 111 10.79 9.09 -7.14
C ASP A 111 11.04 8.03 -6.06
N HIS A 112 12.21 7.36 -6.18
CA HIS A 112 12.63 6.31 -5.25
C HIS A 112 12.59 6.78 -3.79
N ALA A 113 12.88 8.06 -3.52
CA ALA A 113 12.89 8.61 -2.18
C ALA A 113 11.48 8.58 -1.57
N LEU A 114 10.46 8.94 -2.34
CA LEU A 114 9.06 8.91 -1.88
C LEU A 114 8.60 7.50 -1.54
N TYR A 115 8.91 6.52 -2.39
CA TYR A 115 8.55 5.11 -2.16
C TYR A 115 9.27 4.53 -0.93
N LEU A 116 10.58 4.80 -0.77
CA LEU A 116 11.36 4.33 0.36
C LEU A 116 10.91 4.97 1.67
N CYS A 117 10.71 6.29 1.71
CA CYS A 117 10.21 6.98 2.89
C CYS A 117 8.80 6.51 3.27
N GLY A 118 7.91 6.39 2.29
CA GLY A 118 6.54 5.90 2.50
C GLY A 118 6.52 4.47 3.04
N GLY A 119 7.30 3.57 2.44
CA GLY A 119 7.42 2.18 2.89
C GLY A 119 7.97 2.07 4.32
N THR A 120 9.03 2.84 4.65
CA THR A 120 9.61 2.88 5.99
C THR A 120 8.57 3.37 7.02
N LEU A 121 7.82 4.41 6.70
CA LEU A 121 6.77 4.95 7.57
C LEU A 121 5.68 3.91 7.85
N LEU A 122 5.29 3.13 6.84
CA LEU A 122 4.32 2.04 6.98
C LEU A 122 4.85 0.90 7.87
N PHE A 123 6.15 0.57 7.80
CA PHE A 123 6.74 -0.40 8.71
C PHE A 123 6.75 0.09 10.16
N ILE A 124 7.06 1.37 10.40
CA ILE A 124 6.98 1.96 11.74
C ILE A 124 5.54 1.87 12.27
N LEU A 125 4.55 2.22 11.44
CA LEU A 125 3.14 2.09 11.82
C LEU A 125 2.76 0.63 12.12
N ALA A 126 3.24 -0.33 11.32
CA ALA A 126 3.01 -1.75 11.56
C ALA A 126 3.50 -2.18 12.95
N GLU A 127 4.71 -1.73 13.35
CA GLU A 127 5.27 -2.04 14.67
C GLU A 127 4.46 -1.38 15.81
N VAL A 128 4.03 -0.13 15.64
CA VAL A 128 3.17 0.54 16.63
C VAL A 128 1.84 -0.20 16.82
N PHE A 129 1.20 -0.62 15.72
CA PHE A 129 -0.04 -1.40 15.78
C PHE A 129 0.17 -2.81 16.34
N ARG A 130 1.30 -3.46 16.05
CA ARG A 130 1.69 -4.75 16.61
C ARG A 130 1.86 -4.65 18.13
N TYR A 131 2.56 -3.62 18.59
CA TYR A 131 2.74 -3.38 20.02
C TYR A 131 1.39 -3.12 20.73
N GLY A 132 0.53 -2.29 20.14
CA GLY A 132 -0.81 -2.04 20.67
C GLY A 132 -1.69 -3.31 20.72
N TYR A 133 -1.53 -4.22 19.74
CA TYR A 133 -2.21 -5.50 19.73
C TYR A 133 -1.76 -6.39 20.93
N HIS A 134 -0.46 -6.49 21.18
CA HIS A 134 0.06 -7.29 22.31
C HIS A 134 -0.34 -6.72 23.67
N LEU A 135 -0.30 -5.39 23.85
CA LEU A 135 -0.80 -4.76 25.07
C LEU A 135 -2.27 -5.08 25.34
N LYS A 136 -3.08 -5.10 24.31
CA LYS A 136 -4.49 -5.47 24.43
C LYS A 136 -4.65 -6.94 24.84
N GLU A 137 -3.89 -7.87 24.25
CA GLU A 137 -3.89 -9.29 24.63
C GLU A 137 -3.51 -9.48 26.11
N GLU A 138 -2.47 -8.79 26.58
CA GLU A 138 -2.03 -8.85 27.97
C GLU A 138 -3.10 -8.35 28.94
N GLN A 139 -3.82 -7.28 28.57
CA GLN A 139 -4.93 -6.76 29.38
C GLN A 139 -6.12 -7.72 29.46
N GLU A 140 -6.44 -8.41 28.35
CA GLU A 140 -7.53 -9.37 28.32
C GLU A 140 -7.21 -10.66 29.13
N LEU A 141 -5.93 -11.01 29.28
CA LEU A 141 -5.49 -12.17 30.06
C LEU A 141 -5.40 -11.87 31.58
N THR A 142 -5.45 -10.60 31.98
CA THR A 142 -5.26 -10.19 33.40
C THR A 142 -6.60 -10.02 34.15
N ILE A 143 -7.74 -10.22 33.47
CA ILE A 143 -9.09 -10.18 34.04
C ILE A 143 -9.62 -11.60 34.23
#